data_41d88ab64d1ab0f83d397eab48a974cf
#
_entry.id   41d88ab64d1ab0f83d397eab48a974cf
#
_cell.length_a   1.000
_cell.length_b   1.000
_cell.length_c   1.000
_cell.angle_alpha   90.00
_cell.angle_beta   90.00
_cell.angle_gamma   90.00
#
_symmetry.space_group_name_H-M   'P 1'
#
loop_
_entity.id
_entity.type
_entity.pdbx_description
1 polymer ?
#
loop_
_entity_poly.entity_id
_entity_poly.type
_entity_poly.pdbx_seq_one_letter_code
_entity_poly.pdbx_strand_id
1 'polypeptide(L)'
;MRKSLAKNPSTLVLARRELVSFQLGGEACRIACVAGRLWVTETGSWKDSVLVPGDEATYTGRGKIVVEALRTSTVRVQVQAPTRETARALSALGRPVTGLSA
;
A
#
# COMPACT_ATOMS: atom_id res chain seq x y z
N MET A 1 -14.25 -3.75 -5.84
CA MET A 1 -14.26 -2.87 -6.61
C MET A 1 -13.09 -2.32 -6.77
N ARG A 2 -12.64 -2.09 -7.62
CA ARG A 2 -11.55 -1.65 -7.82
C ARG A 2 -11.57 -0.34 -7.90
N LYS A 3 -11.03 0.31 -7.36
CA LYS A 3 -11.01 1.53 -7.36
C LYS A 3 -9.86 2.00 -7.91
N SER A 4 -9.81 2.74 -8.59
CA SER A 4 -8.71 3.23 -9.17
C SER A 4 -8.13 4.16 -8.28
N LEU A 5 -7.33 3.86 -7.49
CA LEU A 5 -6.67 4.76 -6.66
C LEU A 5 -5.57 5.44 -7.36
N ALA A 6 -5.60 5.62 -8.49
CA ALA A 6 -4.62 6.13 -9.29
C ALA A 6 -3.64 7.04 -8.72
N LYS A 7 -3.56 8.19 -9.18
CA LYS A 7 -2.54 9.01 -8.86
C LYS A 7 -2.72 9.80 -7.69
N ASN A 8 -3.84 10.22 -7.43
CA ASN A 8 -4.06 11.12 -6.32
C ASN A 8 -4.31 10.36 -5.06
N PRO A 9 -3.88 10.85 -3.93
CA PRO A 9 -4.17 10.18 -2.67
C PRO A 9 -5.66 10.11 -2.45
N SER A 10 -6.12 9.02 -1.93
CA SER A 10 -7.52 8.83 -1.56
C SER A 10 -7.59 8.77 -0.05
N THR A 11 -8.58 9.42 0.51
CA THR A 11 -8.77 9.42 1.94
C THR A 11 -10.03 8.60 2.23
N LEU A 12 -9.89 7.63 3.10
CA LEU A 12 -10.99 6.75 3.45
C LEU A 12 -11.23 6.82 4.95
N VAL A 13 -12.49 6.78 5.33
CA VAL A 13 -12.83 6.70 6.73
C VAL A 13 -13.34 5.30 6.97
N LEU A 14 -12.73 4.60 7.89
CA LEU A 14 -13.09 3.22 8.18
C LEU A 14 -13.64 3.13 9.59
N ALA A 15 -14.75 2.43 9.72
CA ALA A 15 -15.32 2.17 11.02
C ALA A 15 -14.47 1.09 11.69
N ARG A 16 -14.59 0.97 12.98
CA ARG A 16 -13.87 -0.04 13.73
C ARG A 16 -14.13 -1.39 13.12
N ARG A 17 -13.07 -2.14 12.89
CA ARG A 17 -13.11 -3.48 12.30
C ARG A 17 -13.42 -3.53 10.82
N GLU A 18 -13.59 -2.41 10.20
CA GLU A 18 -13.79 -2.40 8.76
C GLU A 18 -12.47 -2.68 8.06
N LEU A 19 -12.54 -3.44 6.99
CA LEU A 19 -11.36 -3.82 6.23
C LEU A 19 -11.43 -3.26 4.83
N VAL A 20 -10.27 -2.93 4.29
CA VAL A 20 -10.20 -2.58 2.89
C VAL A 20 -8.94 -3.24 2.35
N SER A 21 -8.96 -3.67 1.12
CA SER A 21 -7.81 -4.33 0.54
C SER A 21 -7.48 -3.76 -0.82
N PHE A 22 -6.19 -3.84 -1.17
CA PHE A 22 -5.70 -3.32 -2.43
C PHE A 22 -4.79 -4.35 -3.05
N GLN A 23 -5.02 -4.69 -4.31
CA GLN A 23 -4.17 -5.62 -5.02
C GLN A 23 -3.14 -4.82 -5.80
N LEU A 24 -1.87 -5.06 -5.55
CA LEU A 24 -0.82 -4.36 -6.26
C LEU A 24 -0.44 -5.13 -7.51
N GLY A 25 -0.19 -4.42 -8.58
CA GLY A 25 0.24 -5.01 -9.83
C GLY A 25 1.59 -4.46 -10.25
N GLY A 26 2.47 -4.29 -9.28
CA GLY A 26 3.78 -3.74 -9.56
C GLY A 26 3.90 -2.29 -9.12
N GLU A 27 2.83 -1.71 -8.63
CA GLU A 27 2.87 -0.32 -8.18
C GLU A 27 3.39 -0.22 -6.77
N ALA A 28 3.64 0.99 -6.35
CA ALA A 28 3.94 1.26 -4.96
C ALA A 28 2.67 1.79 -4.30
N CYS A 29 2.43 1.39 -3.08
CA CYS A 29 1.27 1.83 -2.33
C CYS A 29 1.74 2.43 -1.02
N ARG A 30 1.36 3.66 -0.76
CA ARG A 30 1.72 4.32 0.48
C ARG A 30 0.47 4.46 1.33
N ILE A 31 0.53 3.99 2.55
CA ILE A 31 -0.60 4.03 3.46
C ILE A 31 -0.21 4.88 4.65
N ALA A 32 -0.99 5.90 4.94
CA ALA A 32 -0.72 6.80 6.05
C ALA A 32 -1.92 6.81 6.98
N CYS A 33 -1.66 6.74 8.27
CA CYS A 33 -2.69 6.84 9.26
C CYS A 33 -2.87 8.30 9.62
N VAL A 34 -4.03 8.85 9.34
CA VAL A 34 -4.33 10.22 9.67
C VAL A 34 -4.95 10.31 11.05
N ALA A 35 -5.80 9.36 11.37
CA ALA A 35 -6.46 9.33 12.66
C ALA A 35 -6.80 7.89 12.99
N GLY A 36 -6.88 7.55 14.25
CA GLY A 36 -7.26 6.22 14.68
C GLY A 36 -6.08 5.28 14.80
N ARG A 37 -6.28 4.05 14.41
CA ARG A 37 -5.23 3.04 14.47
C ARG A 37 -5.51 1.99 13.42
N LEU A 38 -4.51 1.68 12.63
CA LEU A 38 -4.66 0.75 11.52
C LEU A 38 -3.75 -0.45 11.67
N TRP A 39 -4.21 -1.59 11.24
CA TRP A 39 -3.42 -2.80 11.22
C TRP A 39 -3.28 -3.15 9.74
N VAL A 40 -2.07 -3.15 9.24
CA VAL A 40 -1.82 -3.38 7.83
C VAL A 40 -1.04 -4.68 7.65
N THR A 41 -1.54 -5.53 6.77
CA THR A 41 -0.86 -6.78 6.48
C THR A 41 -0.68 -6.89 4.98
N GLU A 42 0.36 -7.60 4.59
CA GLU A 42 0.63 -7.83 3.19
C GLU A 42 0.59 -9.33 2.96
N THR A 43 -0.20 -9.79 2.02
CA THR A 43 -0.33 -11.20 1.73
C THR A 43 1.01 -11.75 1.28
N GLY A 44 1.40 -12.87 1.83
CA GLY A 44 2.68 -13.45 1.49
C GLY A 44 3.78 -13.01 2.42
N SER A 45 3.49 -12.09 3.31
CA SER A 45 4.45 -11.63 4.28
C SER A 45 3.90 -11.94 5.65
N TRP A 46 4.76 -12.36 6.55
CA TRP A 46 4.30 -12.63 7.89
C TRP A 46 4.53 -11.41 8.79
N LYS A 47 4.90 -10.30 8.19
CA LYS A 47 5.10 -9.09 8.95
C LYS A 47 3.84 -8.25 8.93
N ASP A 48 3.46 -7.76 10.08
CA ASP A 48 2.31 -6.88 10.21
C ASP A 48 2.79 -5.54 10.70
N SER A 49 2.05 -4.51 10.41
CA SER A 49 2.38 -3.17 10.89
C SER A 49 1.16 -2.55 11.52
N VAL A 50 1.35 -1.87 12.64
CA VAL A 50 0.29 -1.10 13.25
C VAL A 50 0.67 0.36 13.07
N LEU A 51 -0.22 1.12 12.46
CA LEU A 51 0.04 2.54 12.20
C LEU A 51 -0.83 3.38 13.10
N VAL A 52 -0.21 4.37 13.72
CA VAL A 52 -0.94 5.35 14.52
C VAL A 52 -0.82 6.69 13.82
N PRO A 53 -1.57 7.71 14.22
CA PRO A 53 -1.55 8.98 13.51
C PRO A 53 -0.14 9.51 13.31
N GLY A 54 0.17 9.83 12.09
CA GLY A 54 1.50 10.28 11.71
C GLY A 54 2.37 9.21 11.11
N ASP A 55 1.99 7.95 11.24
CA ASP A 55 2.78 6.86 10.68
C ASP A 55 2.42 6.61 9.23
N GLU A 56 3.39 6.14 8.49
CA GLU A 56 3.22 5.80 7.09
C GLU A 56 3.94 4.51 6.79
N ALA A 57 3.43 3.75 5.86
CA ALA A 57 4.10 2.53 5.39
C ALA A 57 3.98 2.48 3.88
N THR A 58 5.01 1.99 3.22
CA THR A 58 5.02 1.86 1.77
C THR A 58 5.21 0.40 1.40
N TYR A 59 4.41 -0.06 0.46
CA TYR A 59 4.47 -1.43 -0.01
C TYR A 59 4.66 -1.42 -1.51
N THR A 60 5.43 -2.37 -2.02
CA THR A 60 5.66 -2.46 -3.45
C THR A 60 5.51 -3.92 -3.85
N GLY A 61 5.34 -4.14 -5.14
CA GLY A 61 5.30 -5.49 -5.66
C GLY A 61 3.92 -5.87 -6.14
N ARG A 62 3.59 -7.14 -6.00
CA ARG A 62 2.34 -7.62 -6.52
C ARG A 62 1.45 -8.25 -5.47
N GLY A 63 1.72 -7.99 -4.25
CA GLY A 63 0.94 -8.57 -3.17
C GLY A 63 -0.38 -7.87 -2.96
N LYS A 64 -1.12 -8.37 -2.01
CA LYS A 64 -2.38 -7.79 -1.64
C LYS A 64 -2.18 -7.16 -0.28
N ILE A 65 -2.58 -5.93 -0.15
CA ILE A 65 -2.46 -5.19 1.10
C ILE A 65 -3.83 -5.14 1.76
N VAL A 66 -3.90 -5.50 3.01
CA VAL A 66 -5.16 -5.46 3.75
C VAL A 66 -4.99 -4.49 4.90
N VAL A 67 -5.91 -3.56 5.02
CA VAL A 67 -5.89 -2.58 6.09
C VAL A 67 -7.15 -2.77 6.93
N GLU A 68 -6.96 -2.99 8.20
CA GLU A 68 -8.07 -3.13 9.12
C GLU A 68 -8.04 -1.98 10.11
N ALA A 69 -9.18 -1.34 10.34
CA ALA A 69 -9.25 -0.28 11.31
C ALA A 69 -9.47 -0.90 12.69
N LEU A 70 -8.54 -0.68 13.59
CA LEU A 70 -8.67 -1.17 14.94
C LEU A 70 -9.58 -0.29 15.77
N ARG A 71 -9.86 0.89 15.26
CA ARG A 71 -10.84 1.80 15.82
C ARG A 71 -11.25 2.68 14.64
N THR A 72 -12.27 3.51 14.80
CA THR A 72 -12.65 4.40 13.71
C THR A 72 -11.42 5.17 13.29
N SER A 73 -11.07 5.09 12.03
CA SER A 73 -9.80 5.60 11.55
C SER A 73 -9.96 6.33 10.22
N THR A 74 -9.01 7.20 9.95
CA THR A 74 -8.92 7.85 8.65
C THR A 74 -7.59 7.44 8.07
N VAL A 75 -7.62 6.90 6.86
CA VAL A 75 -6.43 6.42 6.20
C VAL A 75 -6.28 7.13 4.87
N ARG A 76 -5.05 7.48 4.52
CA ARG A 76 -4.77 8.09 3.23
C ARG A 76 -3.98 7.05 2.43
N VAL A 77 -4.44 6.74 1.25
CA VAL A 77 -3.82 5.74 0.41
C VAL A 77 -3.42 6.37 -0.91
N GLN A 78 -2.19 6.14 -1.31
CA GLN A 78 -1.72 6.63 -2.59
C GLN A 78 -1.05 5.50 -3.32
N VAL A 79 -1.50 5.22 -4.53
CA VAL A 79 -0.91 4.17 -5.36
C VAL A 79 -0.20 4.85 -6.52
N GLN A 80 1.04 4.47 -6.73
CA GLN A 80 1.87 5.12 -7.70
C GLN A 80 2.51 4.10 -8.59
N ALA A 81 2.34 4.23 -9.88
CA ALA A 81 2.98 3.32 -10.81
C ALA A 81 4.49 3.55 -10.80
N PRO A 82 5.28 2.53 -11.11
CA PRO A 82 6.72 2.71 -11.18
C PRO A 82 7.04 3.73 -12.26
N THR A 83 7.99 4.59 -12.00
CA THR A 83 8.36 5.58 -13.00
C THR A 83 9.21 4.90 -14.05
N ARG A 84 9.28 5.52 -15.20
CA ARG A 84 10.10 4.99 -16.25
C ARG A 84 11.54 4.93 -15.81
N GLU A 85 11.97 5.90 -15.08
CA GLU A 85 13.30 5.96 -14.59
C GLU A 85 13.60 4.82 -13.66
N THR A 86 12.70 4.53 -12.78
CA THR A 86 12.84 3.42 -11.86
C THR A 86 12.93 2.10 -12.61
N ALA A 87 12.05 1.92 -13.57
CA ALA A 87 12.04 0.70 -14.34
C ALA A 87 13.34 0.51 -15.09
N ARG A 88 13.86 1.59 -15.61
CA ARG A 88 15.10 1.54 -16.33
C ARG A 88 16.26 1.21 -15.41
N ALA A 89 16.31 1.80 -14.26
CA ALA A 89 17.37 1.53 -13.31
C ALA A 89 17.35 0.08 -12.88
N LEU A 90 16.17 -0.47 -12.70
CA LEU A 90 16.06 -1.85 -12.30
C LEU A 90 16.51 -2.77 -13.39
N SER A 91 16.22 -2.42 -14.63
CA SER A 91 16.68 -3.21 -15.74
C SER A 91 18.19 -3.17 -15.86
N ALA A 92 18.76 -2.02 -15.59
CA ALA A 92 20.20 -1.87 -15.72
C ALA A 92 20.96 -2.72 -14.72
N LEU A 93 20.30 -3.16 -13.68
CA LEU A 93 20.94 -4.01 -12.72
C LEU A 93 20.99 -5.45 -13.18
N GLY A 94 20.46 -5.72 -14.36
CA GLY A 94 20.48 -7.07 -14.87
C GLY A 94 19.47 -7.97 -14.25
N ARG A 95 18.49 -7.41 -13.57
CA ARG A 95 17.45 -8.20 -12.97
C ARG A 95 16.16 -7.92 -13.63
N PRO A 96 15.32 -8.91 -13.77
CA PRO A 96 14.01 -8.68 -14.35
C PRO A 96 13.26 -7.77 -13.40
N VAL A 97 12.52 -6.86 -13.96
CA VAL A 97 11.73 -5.96 -13.15
C VAL A 97 10.75 -6.74 -12.30
N THR A 98 10.23 -7.81 -12.83
CA THR A 98 9.31 -8.61 -12.08
C THR A 98 9.97 -9.21 -10.86
N GLY A 99 11.21 -9.51 -10.97
CA GLY A 99 11.90 -10.06 -9.85
C GLY A 99 12.02 -9.09 -8.72
N LEU A 100 11.93 -7.83 -9.06
CA LEU A 100 12.02 -6.89 -8.06
C LEU A 100 10.75 -6.67 -7.42
N SER A 101 9.73 -6.75 -8.14
CA SER A 101 8.45 -6.52 -7.59
C SER A 101 8.06 -7.68 -6.74
N ALA A 102 8.72 -8.72 -6.88
CA ALA A 102 8.31 -9.90 -6.12
C ALA A 102 8.72 -9.75 -4.69
#